data_9401d2c9bc5f826cce3f6bf4d14616e6
#
_entry.id   9401d2c9bc5f826cce3f6bf4d14616e6
#
_cell.length_a   1.000
_cell.length_b   1.000
_cell.length_c   1.000
_cell.angle_alpha   90.00
_cell.angle_beta   90.00
_cell.angle_gamma   90.00
#
_symmetry.space_group_name_H-M   'P 1'
#
loop_
_entity.id
_entity.type
_entity.pdbx_description
1 polymer ?
#
loop_
_entity_poly.entity_id
_entity_poly.type
_entity_poly.pdbx_seq_one_letter_code
_entity_poly.pdbx_strand_id
1 'polypeptide(L)'
;MKIAVTGKGGVGKTTFAATLARLYADEGKHVLAADVDPDANLGLALGFDEETLDSIIPITKMRKLIEERTGAGADNQFYTLNPKVSDIPDTYSKMANGVRLLVLGTVETGGGGCVCPEHVMLRRIINNLVLHRDDVVILDMEAGLEHLGR
;
A
#
# COMPACT_ATOMS: atom_id res chain seq x y z
N MET A 1 -4.87 13.55 -6.75
CA MET A 1 -5.48 13.69 -5.39
C MET A 1 -5.09 12.48 -4.56
N LYS A 2 -4.90 12.63 -3.23
CA LYS A 2 -4.56 11.51 -2.33
C LYS A 2 -5.52 11.51 -1.15
N ILE A 3 -6.17 10.38 -0.92
CA ILE A 3 -7.21 10.21 0.12
C ILE A 3 -6.80 9.01 0.98
N ALA A 4 -6.81 9.18 2.30
CA ALA A 4 -6.63 8.10 3.25
C ALA A 4 -7.96 7.83 3.97
N VAL A 5 -8.40 6.58 3.95
CA VAL A 5 -9.59 6.11 4.65
C VAL A 5 -9.15 5.38 5.90
N THR A 6 -9.50 5.91 7.05
CA THR A 6 -9.13 5.35 8.36
C THR A 6 -10.33 5.36 9.30
N GLY A 7 -10.30 4.55 10.34
CA GLY A 7 -11.39 4.44 11.33
C GLY A 7 -11.37 3.08 12.03
N LYS A 8 -12.24 2.88 12.99
CA LYS A 8 -12.34 1.61 13.75
C LYS A 8 -12.65 0.42 12.85
N GLY A 9 -12.28 -0.78 13.29
CA GLY A 9 -12.65 -2.02 12.63
C GLY A 9 -14.17 -2.14 12.42
N GLY A 10 -14.60 -2.70 11.30
CA GLY A 10 -16.00 -2.99 11.00
C GLY A 10 -16.88 -1.79 10.59
N VAL A 11 -16.35 -0.56 10.51
CA VAL A 11 -17.15 0.63 10.12
C VAL A 11 -17.34 0.80 8.62
N GLY A 12 -16.81 -0.12 7.80
CA GLY A 12 -16.98 -0.08 6.35
C GLY A 12 -15.91 0.71 5.59
N LYS A 13 -14.71 0.91 6.16
CA LYS A 13 -13.58 1.61 5.51
C LYS A 13 -13.27 1.06 4.12
N THR A 14 -13.02 -0.24 4.04
CA THR A 14 -12.69 -0.94 2.80
C THR A 14 -13.78 -0.82 1.75
N THR A 15 -15.05 -0.98 2.16
CA THR A 15 -16.19 -0.78 1.26
C THR A 15 -16.26 0.65 0.73
N PHE A 16 -16.04 1.64 1.61
CA PHE A 16 -16.01 3.04 1.23
C PHE A 16 -14.83 3.33 0.28
N ALA A 17 -13.63 2.85 0.61
CA ALA A 17 -12.44 3.02 -0.21
C ALA A 17 -12.62 2.41 -1.61
N ALA A 18 -13.13 1.18 -1.69
CA ALA A 18 -13.41 0.49 -2.95
C ALA A 18 -14.46 1.21 -3.78
N THR A 19 -15.56 1.64 -3.16
CA THR A 19 -16.63 2.39 -3.84
C THR A 19 -16.10 3.69 -4.41
N LEU A 20 -15.35 4.45 -3.62
CA LEU A 20 -14.76 5.71 -4.03
C LEU A 20 -13.76 5.52 -5.19
N ALA A 21 -12.93 4.46 -5.13
CA ALA A 21 -11.99 4.12 -6.19
C ALA A 21 -12.70 3.84 -7.52
N ARG A 22 -13.80 3.08 -7.48
CA ARG A 22 -14.59 2.77 -8.67
C ARG A 22 -15.28 4.01 -9.24
N LEU A 23 -15.85 4.88 -8.39
CA LEU A 23 -16.47 6.13 -8.84
C LEU A 23 -15.47 7.01 -9.60
N TYR A 24 -14.26 7.19 -9.09
CA TYR A 24 -13.24 7.95 -9.80
C TYR A 24 -12.76 7.27 -11.09
N ALA A 25 -12.69 5.94 -11.11
CA ALA A 25 -12.35 5.21 -12.34
C ALA A 25 -13.45 5.38 -13.40
N ASP A 26 -14.72 5.34 -13.01
CA ASP A 26 -15.87 5.58 -13.89
C ASP A 26 -15.89 7.02 -14.43
N GLU A 27 -15.34 7.99 -13.70
CA GLU A 27 -15.11 9.36 -14.17
C GLU A 27 -13.89 9.50 -15.09
N GLY A 28 -13.22 8.39 -15.41
CA GLY A 28 -12.05 8.38 -16.30
C GLY A 28 -10.74 8.81 -15.63
N LYS A 29 -10.67 8.81 -14.30
CA LYS A 29 -9.43 9.11 -13.56
C LYS A 29 -8.51 7.88 -13.51
N HIS A 30 -7.22 8.12 -13.45
CA HIS A 30 -6.24 7.07 -13.14
C HIS A 30 -6.24 6.82 -11.63
N VAL A 31 -6.77 5.67 -11.22
CA VAL A 31 -6.94 5.35 -9.79
C VAL A 31 -5.93 4.29 -9.35
N LEU A 32 -5.21 4.60 -8.28
CA LEU A 32 -4.40 3.65 -7.53
C LEU A 32 -5.00 3.46 -6.14
N ALA A 33 -5.49 2.28 -5.85
CA ALA A 33 -5.96 1.87 -4.53
C ALA A 33 -4.83 1.10 -3.83
N ALA A 34 -4.41 1.56 -2.67
CA ALA A 34 -3.37 0.92 -1.88
C ALA A 34 -3.95 0.35 -0.59
N ASP A 35 -3.77 -0.96 -0.41
CA ASP A 35 -4.22 -1.70 0.76
C ASP A 35 -3.10 -1.75 1.80
N VAL A 36 -3.35 -1.13 2.95
CA VAL A 36 -2.41 -1.04 4.08
C VAL A 36 -2.99 -1.74 5.33
N ASP A 37 -4.02 -2.57 5.14
CA ASP A 37 -4.64 -3.36 6.19
C ASP A 37 -4.00 -4.77 6.24
N PRO A 38 -3.78 -5.37 7.42
CA PRO A 38 -3.23 -6.72 7.53
C PRO A 38 -4.11 -7.78 6.85
N ASP A 39 -5.42 -7.57 6.85
CA ASP A 39 -6.39 -8.51 6.27
C ASP A 39 -6.55 -8.37 4.75
N ALA A 40 -5.98 -7.33 4.15
CA ALA A 40 -5.92 -7.09 2.69
C ALA A 40 -7.23 -7.35 1.92
N ASN A 41 -8.35 -6.82 2.42
CA ASN A 41 -9.68 -7.07 1.84
C ASN A 41 -10.08 -6.10 0.71
N LEU A 42 -9.27 -5.09 0.43
CA LEU A 42 -9.58 -4.06 -0.58
C LEU A 42 -9.72 -4.67 -1.98
N GLY A 43 -8.88 -5.64 -2.32
CA GLY A 43 -8.92 -6.31 -3.61
C GLY A 43 -10.26 -7.04 -3.85
N LEU A 44 -10.75 -7.77 -2.85
CA LEU A 44 -12.06 -8.41 -2.92
C LEU A 44 -13.19 -7.39 -3.10
N ALA A 45 -13.16 -6.30 -2.34
CA ALA A 45 -14.14 -5.22 -2.43
C ALA A 45 -14.11 -4.49 -3.79
N LEU A 46 -12.97 -4.45 -4.47
CA LEU A 46 -12.79 -3.91 -5.82
C LEU A 46 -13.26 -4.88 -6.91
N GLY A 47 -13.54 -6.16 -6.56
CA GLY A 47 -14.01 -7.19 -7.48
C GLY A 47 -12.89 -7.90 -8.25
N PHE A 48 -11.71 -8.01 -7.66
CA PHE A 48 -10.68 -8.92 -8.16
C PHE A 48 -11.09 -10.37 -7.92
N ASP A 49 -10.74 -11.26 -8.83
CA ASP A 49 -10.95 -12.71 -8.66
C ASP A 49 -9.95 -13.30 -7.66
N GLU A 50 -10.34 -14.45 -7.06
CA GLU A 50 -9.54 -15.11 -6.04
C GLU A 50 -8.17 -15.54 -6.56
N GLU A 51 -8.06 -16.02 -7.79
CA GLU A 51 -6.80 -16.45 -8.39
C GLU A 51 -5.82 -15.29 -8.48
N THR A 52 -6.30 -14.11 -8.91
CA THR A 52 -5.49 -12.89 -8.94
C THR A 52 -5.07 -12.48 -7.54
N LEU A 53 -5.98 -12.49 -6.56
CA LEU A 53 -5.69 -12.09 -5.19
C LEU A 53 -4.66 -13.02 -4.53
N ASP A 54 -4.77 -14.33 -4.73
CA ASP A 54 -3.83 -15.31 -4.20
C ASP A 54 -2.42 -15.16 -4.81
N SER A 55 -2.34 -14.59 -6.02
CA SER A 55 -1.05 -14.30 -6.68
C SER A 55 -0.33 -13.06 -6.12
N ILE A 56 -1.04 -12.21 -5.38
CA ILE A 56 -0.48 -10.95 -4.86
C ILE A 56 0.28 -11.22 -3.56
N ILE A 57 1.57 -10.87 -3.58
CA ILE A 57 2.38 -10.87 -2.37
C ILE A 57 2.44 -9.43 -1.86
N PRO A 58 2.01 -9.15 -0.61
CA PRO A 58 2.17 -7.82 -0.02
C PRO A 58 3.63 -7.35 -0.02
N ILE A 59 3.86 -6.07 -0.31
CA ILE A 59 5.22 -5.52 -0.40
C ILE A 59 6.02 -5.76 0.90
N THR A 60 5.38 -5.63 2.07
CA THR A 60 6.03 -5.89 3.37
C THR A 60 6.51 -7.33 3.56
N LYS A 61 6.01 -8.28 2.77
CA LYS A 61 6.44 -9.69 2.78
C LYS A 61 7.50 -10.02 1.71
N MET A 62 7.83 -9.07 0.83
CA MET A 62 8.83 -9.25 -0.23
C MET A 62 10.25 -8.99 0.29
N ARG A 63 10.80 -9.91 1.09
CA ARG A 63 12.11 -9.78 1.72
C ARG A 63 13.22 -9.36 0.76
N LYS A 64 13.35 -10.05 -0.36
CA LYS A 64 14.39 -9.76 -1.36
C LYS A 64 14.29 -8.32 -1.89
N LEU A 65 13.08 -7.85 -2.18
CA LEU A 65 12.86 -6.49 -2.64
C LEU A 65 13.27 -5.47 -1.56
N ILE A 66 12.88 -5.72 -0.31
CA ILE A 66 13.19 -4.84 0.83
C ILE A 66 14.71 -4.78 1.03
N GLU A 67 15.39 -5.93 1.07
CA GLU A 67 16.85 -6.02 1.18
C GLU A 67 17.55 -5.28 0.05
N GLU A 68 17.14 -5.50 -1.21
CA GLU A 68 17.70 -4.84 -2.39
C GLU A 68 17.56 -3.31 -2.32
N ARG A 69 16.39 -2.82 -1.91
CA ARG A 69 16.10 -1.38 -1.92
C ARG A 69 16.66 -0.64 -0.71
N THR A 70 16.71 -1.29 0.44
CA THR A 70 17.21 -0.68 1.68
C THR A 70 18.67 -0.96 1.94
N GLY A 71 19.24 -2.01 1.35
CA GLY A 71 20.56 -2.52 1.67
C GLY A 71 20.60 -3.30 2.98
N ALA A 72 19.45 -3.57 3.60
CA ALA A 72 19.37 -4.42 4.79
C ALA A 72 19.64 -5.89 4.38
N GLY A 73 20.50 -6.58 5.12
CA GLY A 73 20.82 -7.99 4.89
C GLY A 73 21.35 -8.61 6.16
N ALA A 74 21.51 -9.95 6.16
CA ALA A 74 21.95 -10.70 7.34
C ALA A 74 23.30 -10.22 7.91
N ASP A 75 24.16 -9.68 7.06
CA ASP A 75 25.50 -9.21 7.41
C ASP A 75 25.59 -7.68 7.51
N ASN A 76 24.50 -6.95 7.28
CA ASN A 76 24.54 -5.49 7.23
C ASN A 76 23.62 -4.89 8.30
N GLN A 77 24.23 -4.28 9.32
CA GLN A 77 23.52 -3.57 10.40
C GLN A 77 23.04 -2.17 9.98
N PHE A 78 23.48 -1.68 8.82
CA PHE A 78 23.14 -0.36 8.31
C PHE A 78 22.28 -0.51 7.04
N TYR A 79 21.21 0.27 6.96
CA TYR A 79 20.36 0.33 5.77
C TYR A 79 19.94 1.77 5.50
N THR A 80 19.55 2.04 4.24
CA THR A 80 19.14 3.38 3.85
C THR A 80 17.72 3.70 4.33
N LEU A 81 17.54 4.90 4.85
CA LEU A 81 16.24 5.44 5.23
C LEU A 81 15.49 6.07 4.05
N ASN A 82 16.12 6.10 2.87
CA ASN A 82 15.58 6.74 1.69
C ASN A 82 15.66 5.82 0.44
N PRO A 83 15.04 4.63 0.48
CA PRO A 83 15.06 3.70 -0.64
C PRO A 83 14.34 4.29 -1.87
N LYS A 84 14.79 3.88 -3.07
CA LYS A 84 14.10 4.19 -4.31
C LYS A 84 12.85 3.31 -4.43
N VAL A 85 11.67 3.95 -4.57
CA VAL A 85 10.37 3.27 -4.58
C VAL A 85 9.45 3.72 -5.71
N SER A 86 9.92 4.61 -6.58
CA SER A 86 9.08 5.25 -7.63
C SER A 86 8.52 4.27 -8.66
N ASP A 87 9.17 3.14 -8.86
CA ASP A 87 8.77 2.09 -9.81
C ASP A 87 7.83 1.03 -9.20
N ILE A 88 7.68 1.02 -7.87
CA ILE A 88 6.91 -0.02 -7.17
C ILE A 88 5.43 -0.03 -7.57
N PRO A 89 4.72 1.11 -7.64
CA PRO A 89 3.32 1.10 -8.05
C PRO A 89 3.11 0.53 -9.44
N ASP A 90 4.01 0.82 -10.38
CA ASP A 90 3.89 0.34 -11.75
C ASP A 90 4.26 -1.15 -11.90
N THR A 91 5.23 -1.61 -11.10
CA THR A 91 5.75 -2.98 -11.17
C THR A 91 4.85 -3.99 -10.44
N TYR A 92 4.30 -3.62 -9.30
CA TYR A 92 3.64 -4.55 -8.37
C TYR A 92 2.13 -4.36 -8.24
N SER A 93 1.52 -3.35 -8.89
CA SER A 93 0.06 -3.25 -8.90
C SER A 93 -0.59 -4.21 -9.91
N LYS A 94 -1.82 -4.60 -9.61
CA LYS A 94 -2.71 -5.33 -10.51
C LYS A 94 -3.86 -4.43 -10.92
N MET A 95 -4.43 -4.68 -12.10
CA MET A 95 -5.52 -3.88 -12.64
C MET A 95 -6.81 -4.69 -12.72
N ALA A 96 -7.90 -4.16 -12.17
CA ALA A 96 -9.25 -4.63 -12.42
C ALA A 96 -10.24 -3.46 -12.36
N ASN A 97 -11.28 -3.52 -13.19
CA ASN A 97 -12.37 -2.54 -13.21
C ASN A 97 -11.90 -1.07 -13.25
N GLY A 98 -10.83 -0.78 -14.01
CA GLY A 98 -10.27 0.57 -14.11
C GLY A 98 -9.47 1.06 -12.90
N VAL A 99 -9.31 0.22 -11.87
CA VAL A 99 -8.56 0.54 -10.66
C VAL A 99 -7.29 -0.30 -10.57
N ARG A 100 -6.15 0.34 -10.32
CA ARG A 100 -4.90 -0.35 -9.96
C ARG A 100 -4.88 -0.63 -8.46
N LEU A 101 -4.67 -1.88 -8.09
CA LEU A 101 -4.52 -2.31 -6.70
C LEU A 101 -3.05 -2.56 -6.37
N LEU A 102 -2.56 -1.92 -5.32
CA LEU A 102 -1.25 -2.18 -4.72
C LEU A 102 -1.44 -2.67 -3.29
N VAL A 103 -1.07 -3.91 -3.00
CA VAL A 103 -1.14 -4.45 -1.63
C VAL A 103 0.18 -4.20 -0.93
N LEU A 104 0.17 -3.30 0.02
CA LEU A 104 1.34 -2.95 0.82
C LEU A 104 1.51 -3.89 2.01
N GLY A 105 0.41 -4.26 2.65
CA GLY A 105 0.40 -4.98 3.92
C GLY A 105 0.79 -4.09 5.10
N THR A 106 0.90 -4.69 6.26
CA THR A 106 1.32 -4.01 7.49
C THR A 106 2.63 -4.57 8.00
N VAL A 107 3.30 -3.78 8.82
CA VAL A 107 4.45 -4.23 9.60
C VAL A 107 3.97 -4.43 11.03
N GLU A 108 3.99 -5.68 11.51
CA GLU A 108 3.72 -5.96 12.91
C GLU A 108 4.76 -5.22 13.75
N THR A 109 4.31 -4.25 14.54
CA THR A 109 5.18 -3.48 15.42
C THR A 109 5.66 -4.39 16.55
N GLY A 110 6.83 -4.95 16.39
CA GLY A 110 7.62 -5.44 17.53
C GLY A 110 7.93 -4.23 18.42
N GLY A 111 7.26 -4.15 19.55
CA GLY A 111 7.29 -3.13 20.59
C GLY A 111 8.26 -1.95 20.46
N GLY A 112 7.72 -0.75 20.38
CA GLY A 112 8.44 0.46 20.75
C GLY A 112 9.46 1.01 19.74
N GLY A 113 8.99 1.67 18.67
CA GLY A 113 9.86 2.61 17.92
C GLY A 113 10.93 1.98 17.05
N CYS A 114 10.84 0.70 16.73
CA CYS A 114 11.80 0.04 15.88
C CYS A 114 11.63 0.52 14.43
N VAL A 115 12.62 1.21 13.93
CA VAL A 115 12.72 1.57 12.51
C VAL A 115 13.27 0.35 11.78
N CYS A 116 12.38 -0.58 11.37
CA CYS A 116 12.79 -1.74 10.58
C CYS A 116 12.76 -1.42 9.08
N PRO A 117 13.50 -2.15 8.24
CA PRO A 117 13.56 -1.91 6.80
C PRO A 117 12.19 -1.95 6.12
N GLU A 118 11.31 -2.84 6.56
CA GLU A 118 9.92 -2.96 6.07
C GLU A 118 9.14 -1.67 6.32
N HIS A 119 9.25 -1.11 7.51
CA HIS A 119 8.58 0.13 7.90
C HIS A 119 9.09 1.32 7.09
N VAL A 120 10.42 1.42 6.92
CA VAL A 120 11.04 2.46 6.08
C VAL A 120 10.53 2.34 4.64
N MET A 121 10.47 1.13 4.10
CA MET A 121 9.98 0.87 2.75
C MET A 121 8.52 1.28 2.61
N LEU A 122 7.64 0.83 3.51
CA LEU A 122 6.21 1.14 3.52
C LEU A 122 5.97 2.66 3.58
N ARG A 123 6.58 3.32 4.55
CA ARG A 123 6.47 4.78 4.73
C ARG A 123 6.96 5.52 3.50
N ARG A 124 8.07 5.08 2.90
CA ARG A 124 8.63 5.71 1.70
C ARG A 124 7.71 5.53 0.50
N ILE A 125 7.12 4.35 0.29
CA ILE A 125 6.14 4.12 -0.76
C ILE A 125 4.95 5.05 -0.58
N ILE A 126 4.30 5.03 0.59
CA ILE A 126 3.11 5.85 0.87
C ILE A 126 3.39 7.34 0.61
N ASN A 127 4.55 7.85 1.06
CA ASN A 127 4.90 9.25 0.88
C ASN A 127 5.22 9.60 -0.58
N ASN A 128 5.74 8.66 -1.36
CA ASN A 128 6.16 8.86 -2.75
C ASN A 128 5.19 8.30 -3.79
N LEU A 129 3.96 7.93 -3.41
CA LEU A 129 2.91 7.71 -4.39
C LEU A 129 2.68 9.01 -5.13
N VAL A 130 3.45 9.17 -6.23
CA VAL A 130 3.47 10.38 -7.04
C VAL A 130 2.18 10.45 -7.82
N LEU A 131 1.58 11.62 -7.78
CA LEU A 131 0.34 11.92 -8.44
C LEU A 131 0.64 12.80 -9.64
N HIS A 132 0.33 12.32 -10.82
CA HIS A 132 0.09 13.21 -11.94
C HIS A 132 -1.22 13.98 -11.69
N ARG A 133 -1.44 15.05 -12.47
CA ARG A 133 -2.53 16.00 -12.21
C ARG A 133 -3.93 15.34 -12.16
N ASP A 134 -4.11 14.23 -12.89
CA ASP A 134 -5.38 13.50 -13.01
C ASP A 134 -5.41 12.19 -12.22
N ASP A 135 -4.36 11.90 -11.44
CA ASP A 135 -4.29 10.69 -10.64
C ASP A 135 -5.05 10.84 -9.31
N VAL A 136 -5.68 9.75 -8.89
CA VAL A 136 -6.31 9.58 -7.58
C VAL A 136 -5.66 8.40 -6.87
N VAL A 137 -5.12 8.65 -5.68
CA VAL A 137 -4.62 7.60 -4.80
C VAL A 137 -5.55 7.46 -3.60
N ILE A 138 -6.03 6.25 -3.36
CA ILE A 138 -6.87 5.92 -2.21
C ILE A 138 -6.12 4.91 -1.36
N LEU A 139 -5.91 5.25 -0.08
CA LEU A 139 -5.27 4.39 0.90
C LEU A 139 -6.36 3.82 1.82
N ASP A 140 -6.54 2.49 1.81
CA ASP A 140 -7.33 1.79 2.82
C ASP A 140 -6.41 1.42 3.97
N MET A 141 -6.66 2.01 5.14
CA MET A 141 -5.74 1.94 6.27
C MET A 141 -6.42 1.30 7.47
N GLU A 142 -5.64 0.55 8.23
CA GLU A 142 -6.02 0.10 9.56
C GLU A 142 -6.37 1.29 10.48
N ALA A 143 -7.00 0.99 11.61
CA ALA A 143 -7.30 1.99 12.64
C ALA A 143 -5.99 2.58 13.20
N GLY A 144 -5.78 3.87 12.96
CA GLY A 144 -4.60 4.62 13.40
C GLY A 144 -3.94 5.41 12.28
N LEU A 145 -3.28 6.49 12.63
CA LEU A 145 -2.54 7.36 11.72
C LEU A 145 -1.02 7.18 11.83
N GLU A 146 -0.57 6.16 12.56
CA GLU A 146 0.83 5.95 12.89
C GLU A 146 1.71 5.79 11.63
N HIS A 147 1.13 5.25 10.56
CA HIS A 147 1.84 5.03 9.29
C HIS A 147 1.95 6.29 8.42
N LEU A 148 1.16 7.34 8.69
CA LEU A 148 1.20 8.60 7.91
C LEU A 148 2.25 9.59 8.41
N GLY A 149 2.93 9.28 9.49
CA GLY A 149 4.09 10.00 9.98
C GLY A 149 3.79 10.98 11.12
N ARG A 150 4.61 10.90 12.12
CA ARG A 150 5.06 12.04 12.92
C ARG A 150 6.37 12.53 12.37
#